data_d40563041f843e38a79e471440d40029
#
_entry.id   d40563041f843e38a79e471440d40029
#
_cell.length_a   1.000
_cell.length_b   1.000
_cell.length_c   1.000
_cell.angle_alpha   90.00
_cell.angle_beta   90.00
_cell.angle_gamma   90.00
#
_symmetry.space_group_name_H-M   'P 1'
#
loop_
_entity.id
_entity.type
_entity.pdbx_description
1 polymer ?
#
loop_
_entity_poly.entity_id
_entity_poly.type
_entity_poly.pdbx_seq_one_letter_code
_entity_poly.pdbx_strand_id
1 'polypeptide(L)'
;VSPTKVGYIIMTSDKAGLERKFEAKQRKRNKPGVVLCGSLEQLRSLAQLTPEINQLYQRHWDEDILLGCILPWRDDALSRIPDDGSKELMMDGRQTSCFVIKFGKPGENIAKALWDTHGKFSFASSANPSGQGNRGLVEGIGERIEARADLIIEANAYVKSIQPNDANKVRYEQGVMVSMVDSEGRLIPQQNGERKITPCPVLIRKGLDVDKIMA
;
A
#
# COMPACT_ATOMS: atom_id res chain seq x y z
N VAL A 1 10.05 -7.28 8.24
CA VAL A 1 9.57 -7.82 6.96
C VAL A 1 8.40 -8.75 7.21
N SER A 2 7.33 -8.61 6.45
CA SER A 2 6.09 -9.38 6.61
C SER A 2 5.62 -9.97 5.28
N PRO A 3 5.08 -11.21 5.28
CA PRO A 3 4.44 -11.78 4.11
C PRO A 3 3.12 -11.04 3.81
N THR A 4 2.75 -11.04 2.53
CA THR A 4 1.49 -10.49 2.02
C THR A 4 0.88 -11.42 0.97
N LYS A 5 -0.27 -11.04 0.43
CA LYS A 5 -0.88 -11.75 -0.71
C LYS A 5 -0.02 -11.73 -1.99
N VAL A 6 0.95 -10.82 -2.07
CA VAL A 6 1.75 -10.57 -3.27
C VAL A 6 3.27 -10.65 -3.04
N GLY A 7 3.70 -11.36 -2.01
CA GLY A 7 5.11 -11.47 -1.64
C GLY A 7 5.41 -10.80 -0.32
N TYR A 8 6.63 -10.36 -0.14
CA TYR A 8 7.08 -9.76 1.13
C TYR A 8 7.16 -8.25 1.05
N ILE A 9 6.84 -7.58 2.16
CA ILE A 9 6.96 -6.13 2.30
C ILE A 9 7.87 -5.78 3.48
N ILE A 10 8.57 -4.66 3.34
CA ILE A 10 9.16 -3.95 4.47
C ILE A 10 8.05 -3.11 5.09
N MET A 11 7.79 -3.28 6.37
CA MET A 11 6.88 -2.43 7.15
C MET A 11 7.68 -1.49 8.02
N THR A 12 7.29 -0.23 8.04
CA THR A 12 7.88 0.83 8.89
C THR A 12 6.78 1.71 9.47
N SER A 13 7.06 2.40 10.54
CA SER A 13 6.04 3.24 11.21
C SER A 13 6.52 4.66 11.50
N ASP A 14 7.77 4.85 11.92
CA ASP A 14 8.33 6.14 12.29
C ASP A 14 9.39 6.64 11.29
N LYS A 15 9.91 7.84 11.53
CA LYS A 15 10.95 8.45 10.69
C LYS A 15 12.20 7.56 10.57
N ALA A 16 12.69 7.03 11.67
CA ALA A 16 13.89 6.19 11.67
C ALA A 16 13.70 4.94 10.83
N GLY A 17 12.53 4.28 10.95
CA GLY A 17 12.17 3.13 10.12
C GLY A 17 12.01 3.50 8.64
N LEU A 18 11.39 4.64 8.35
CA LEU A 18 11.24 5.14 6.97
C LEU A 18 12.61 5.42 6.32
N GLU A 19 13.52 6.11 7.00
CA GLU A 19 14.87 6.38 6.52
C GLU A 19 15.65 5.08 6.27
N ARG A 20 15.65 4.18 7.25
CA ARG A 20 16.29 2.86 7.16
C ARG A 20 15.77 2.03 5.96
N LYS A 21 14.46 2.12 5.67
CA LYS A 21 13.87 1.49 4.49
C LYS A 21 14.45 2.04 3.18
N PHE A 22 14.58 3.35 3.05
CA PHE A 22 15.17 3.97 1.85
C PHE A 22 16.64 3.58 1.67
N GLU A 23 17.40 3.55 2.75
CA GLU A 23 18.80 3.11 2.75
C GLU A 23 18.94 1.62 2.38
N ALA A 24 18.16 0.74 3.01
CA ALA A 24 18.18 -0.70 2.73
C ALA A 24 17.89 -1.01 1.27
N LYS A 25 16.95 -0.26 0.65
CA LYS A 25 16.57 -0.43 -0.74
C LYS A 25 17.42 0.37 -1.73
N GLN A 26 18.28 1.28 -1.28
CA GLN A 26 18.95 2.28 -2.14
C GLN A 26 17.95 3.02 -3.05
N ARG A 27 16.79 3.35 -2.50
CA ARG A 27 15.68 3.92 -3.25
C ARG A 27 15.71 5.45 -3.16
N LYS A 28 15.36 6.11 -4.27
CA LYS A 28 15.17 7.56 -4.28
C LYS A 28 14.01 7.96 -3.35
N ARG A 29 14.21 9.03 -2.57
CA ARG A 29 13.21 9.50 -1.58
C ARG A 29 11.91 10.04 -2.21
N ASN A 30 11.93 10.40 -3.49
CA ASN A 30 10.74 10.83 -4.23
C ASN A 30 9.76 9.69 -4.59
N LYS A 31 10.01 8.48 -4.11
CA LYS A 31 9.10 7.33 -4.26
C LYS A 31 8.69 6.83 -2.88
N PRO A 32 7.74 7.50 -2.21
CA PRO A 32 7.26 7.07 -0.90
C PRO A 32 6.70 5.65 -0.96
N GLY A 33 6.62 5.02 0.19
CA GLY A 33 5.93 3.74 0.34
C GLY A 33 4.42 3.92 0.27
N VAL A 34 3.70 2.81 0.35
CA VAL A 34 2.25 2.83 0.52
C VAL A 34 1.88 2.95 1.99
N VAL A 35 0.70 3.48 2.27
CA VAL A 35 0.10 3.51 3.61
C VAL A 35 -0.72 2.24 3.80
N LEU A 36 -0.43 1.49 4.84
CA LEU A 36 -1.14 0.26 5.17
C LEU A 36 -2.31 0.56 6.11
N CYS A 37 -3.52 0.24 5.68
CA CYS A 37 -4.73 0.40 6.48
C CYS A 37 -5.21 -0.97 6.97
N GLY A 38 -5.09 -1.21 8.28
CA GLY A 38 -5.54 -2.45 8.92
C GLY A 38 -7.06 -2.52 9.13
N SER A 39 -7.79 -1.42 8.86
CA SER A 39 -9.24 -1.33 8.90
C SER A 39 -9.75 -0.24 7.96
N LEU A 40 -11.03 -0.31 7.58
CA LEU A 40 -11.69 0.76 6.82
C LEU A 40 -11.88 2.03 7.66
N GLU A 41 -12.03 1.89 8.96
CA GLU A 41 -12.08 3.04 9.87
C GLU A 41 -10.77 3.83 9.84
N GLN A 42 -9.64 3.13 9.91
CA GLN A 42 -8.32 3.76 9.74
C GLN A 42 -8.21 4.48 8.40
N LEU A 43 -8.58 3.82 7.30
CA LEU A 43 -8.58 4.43 5.97
C LEU A 43 -9.39 5.73 5.94
N ARG A 44 -10.64 5.70 6.43
CA ARG A 44 -11.55 6.85 6.47
C ARG A 44 -11.05 7.99 7.34
N SER A 45 -10.26 7.69 8.36
CA SER A 45 -9.65 8.70 9.22
C SER A 45 -8.41 9.35 8.62
N LEU A 46 -7.79 8.74 7.61
CA LEU A 46 -6.52 9.19 7.01
C LEU A 46 -6.70 9.84 5.63
N ALA A 47 -7.53 9.25 4.77
CA ALA A 47 -7.67 9.65 3.38
C ALA A 47 -8.97 10.42 3.11
N GLN A 48 -8.89 11.37 2.17
CA GLN A 48 -10.08 11.99 1.62
C GLN A 48 -10.76 11.02 0.64
N LEU A 49 -12.07 10.83 0.80
CA LEU A 49 -12.86 9.88 0.01
C LEU A 49 -14.12 10.56 -0.51
N THR A 50 -14.47 10.30 -1.77
CA THR A 50 -15.84 10.51 -2.25
C THR A 50 -16.72 9.34 -1.82
N PRO A 51 -18.07 9.47 -1.83
CA PRO A 51 -18.96 8.34 -1.59
C PRO A 51 -18.67 7.12 -2.47
N GLU A 52 -18.38 7.31 -3.77
CA GLU A 52 -18.03 6.21 -4.68
C GLU A 52 -16.72 5.52 -4.32
N ILE A 53 -15.68 6.28 -3.98
CA ILE A 53 -14.39 5.71 -3.56
C ILE A 53 -14.55 4.95 -2.24
N ASN A 54 -15.34 5.47 -1.30
CA ASN A 54 -15.65 4.77 -0.07
C ASN A 54 -16.41 3.45 -0.32
N GLN A 55 -17.37 3.45 -1.25
CA GLN A 55 -18.11 2.25 -1.65
C GLN A 55 -17.18 1.24 -2.35
N LEU A 56 -16.28 1.70 -3.22
CA LEU A 56 -15.27 0.85 -3.85
C LEU A 56 -14.42 0.13 -2.79
N TYR A 57 -13.90 0.87 -1.82
CA TYR A 57 -13.12 0.26 -0.73
C TYR A 57 -13.95 -0.70 0.12
N GLN A 58 -15.21 -0.36 0.43
CA GLN A 58 -16.10 -1.24 1.20
C GLN A 58 -16.32 -2.56 0.48
N ARG A 59 -16.68 -2.53 -0.82
CA ARG A 59 -16.87 -3.74 -1.63
C ARG A 59 -15.61 -4.63 -1.60
N HIS A 60 -14.44 -4.06 -1.86
CA HIS A 60 -13.19 -4.83 -1.91
C HIS A 60 -12.75 -5.32 -0.53
N TRP A 61 -13.11 -4.60 0.53
CA TRP A 61 -12.92 -5.06 1.90
C TRP A 61 -13.76 -6.32 2.18
N ASP A 62 -15.03 -6.30 1.82
CA ASP A 62 -15.97 -7.39 2.05
C ASP A 62 -15.61 -8.64 1.22
N GLU A 63 -15.10 -8.45 0.02
CA GLU A 63 -14.65 -9.52 -0.87
C GLU A 63 -13.19 -9.98 -0.62
N ASP A 64 -12.53 -9.46 0.42
CA ASP A 64 -11.12 -9.75 0.76
C ASP A 64 -10.13 -9.48 -0.40
N ILE A 65 -10.37 -8.46 -1.20
CA ILE A 65 -9.55 -8.08 -2.36
C ILE A 65 -8.53 -7.01 -1.97
N LEU A 66 -7.25 -7.27 -2.28
CA LEU A 66 -6.16 -6.30 -2.14
C LEU A 66 -6.37 -5.12 -3.09
N LEU A 67 -6.55 -3.93 -2.53
CA LEU A 67 -6.72 -2.70 -3.30
C LEU A 67 -5.85 -1.58 -2.75
N GLY A 68 -5.20 -0.84 -3.64
CA GLY A 68 -4.51 0.40 -3.33
C GLY A 68 -4.96 1.55 -4.23
N CYS A 69 -5.40 2.68 -3.65
CA CYS A 69 -5.69 3.89 -4.39
C CYS A 69 -4.83 5.05 -3.93
N ILE A 70 -4.35 5.86 -4.88
CA ILE A 70 -3.67 7.12 -4.61
C ILE A 70 -4.75 8.15 -4.28
N LEU A 71 -4.67 8.70 -3.08
CA LEU A 71 -5.65 9.61 -2.48
C LEU A 71 -4.95 10.75 -1.75
N PRO A 72 -5.57 11.93 -1.62
CA PRO A 72 -5.07 12.97 -0.73
C PRO A 72 -5.26 12.56 0.73
N TRP A 73 -4.36 13.03 1.59
CA TRP A 73 -4.55 12.95 3.02
C TRP A 73 -5.64 13.92 3.49
N ARG A 74 -6.34 13.57 4.56
CA ARG A 74 -7.22 14.50 5.26
C ARG A 74 -6.40 15.54 6.03
N ASP A 75 -6.89 16.77 6.14
CA ASP A 75 -6.19 17.85 6.85
C ASP A 75 -5.99 17.53 8.33
N ASP A 76 -6.99 16.92 8.97
CA ASP A 76 -6.92 16.49 10.37
C ASP A 76 -5.93 15.31 10.57
N ALA A 77 -5.73 14.48 9.57
CA ALA A 77 -4.70 13.44 9.61
C ALA A 77 -3.29 14.01 9.39
N LEU A 78 -3.14 15.00 8.51
CA LEU A 78 -1.87 15.70 8.29
C LEU A 78 -1.36 16.38 9.55
N SER A 79 -2.25 16.93 10.36
CA SER A 79 -1.89 17.59 11.64
C SER A 79 -1.34 16.62 12.70
N ARG A 80 -1.54 15.32 12.52
CA ARG A 80 -1.03 14.25 13.40
C ARG A 80 0.35 13.76 13.03
N ILE A 81 0.87 14.15 11.86
CA ILE A 81 2.21 13.78 11.42
C ILE A 81 3.21 14.66 12.17
N PRO A 82 4.25 14.07 12.80
CA PRO A 82 5.29 14.85 13.48
C PRO A 82 6.00 15.80 12.50
N ASP A 83 6.32 16.99 12.96
CA ASP A 83 7.14 17.96 12.22
C ASP A 83 8.62 17.65 12.42
N ASP A 84 9.06 16.49 11.93
CA ASP A 84 10.40 15.96 12.07
C ASP A 84 11.04 15.57 10.71
N GLY A 85 10.39 15.96 9.60
CA GLY A 85 10.81 15.60 8.25
C GLY A 85 10.32 14.22 7.79
N SER A 86 9.45 13.54 8.55
CA SER A 86 8.86 12.27 8.11
C SER A 86 7.83 12.45 7.01
N LYS A 87 7.20 13.61 6.93
CA LYS A 87 6.14 13.91 5.94
C LYS A 87 6.61 13.67 4.50
N GLU A 88 7.81 14.12 4.16
CA GLU A 88 8.40 13.95 2.83
C GLU A 88 8.73 12.49 2.49
N LEU A 89 8.81 11.62 3.51
CA LEU A 89 9.05 10.19 3.35
C LEU A 89 7.76 9.39 3.23
N MET A 90 6.62 9.98 3.62
CA MET A 90 5.31 9.33 3.71
C MET A 90 4.43 9.59 2.49
N MET A 91 4.59 10.71 1.80
CA MET A 91 3.73 11.15 0.71
C MET A 91 4.53 11.84 -0.39
N ASP A 92 3.88 12.02 -1.55
CA ASP A 92 4.46 12.80 -2.64
C ASP A 92 4.29 14.32 -2.42
N GLY A 93 4.88 15.12 -3.31
CA GLY A 93 4.81 16.58 -3.22
C GLY A 93 3.42 17.19 -3.35
N ARG A 94 2.42 16.38 -3.77
CA ARG A 94 1.01 16.77 -3.85
C ARG A 94 0.23 16.42 -2.58
N GLN A 95 0.92 15.94 -1.54
CA GLN A 95 0.33 15.43 -0.30
C GLN A 95 -0.61 14.23 -0.54
N THR A 96 -0.23 13.36 -1.49
CA THR A 96 -0.97 12.12 -1.77
C THR A 96 -0.13 10.90 -1.42
N SER A 97 -0.81 9.83 -1.06
CA SER A 97 -0.21 8.50 -0.84
C SER A 97 -1.12 7.42 -1.42
N CYS A 98 -0.56 6.24 -1.67
CA CYS A 98 -1.35 5.07 -1.98
C CYS A 98 -1.80 4.39 -0.69
N PHE A 99 -3.09 4.38 -0.42
CA PHE A 99 -3.70 3.73 0.74
C PHE A 99 -4.13 2.31 0.38
N VAL A 100 -3.62 1.33 1.10
CA VAL A 100 -3.76 -0.09 0.78
C VAL A 100 -4.53 -0.82 1.85
N ILE A 101 -5.51 -1.62 1.43
CA ILE A 101 -6.30 -2.54 2.27
C ILE A 101 -6.10 -3.99 1.82
N LYS A 102 -6.45 -4.93 2.69
CA LYS A 102 -6.50 -6.37 2.39
C LYS A 102 -5.20 -6.94 1.81
N PHE A 103 -4.08 -6.46 2.32
CA PHE A 103 -2.75 -6.87 1.86
C PHE A 103 -2.27 -8.22 2.42
N GLY A 104 -2.99 -8.77 3.40
CA GLY A 104 -2.72 -10.09 3.95
C GLY A 104 -2.19 -10.08 5.38
N LYS A 105 -2.32 -11.22 6.05
CA LYS A 105 -1.88 -11.43 7.44
C LYS A 105 -0.47 -12.01 7.47
N PRO A 106 0.33 -11.73 8.51
CA PRO A 106 -0.02 -10.99 9.74
C PRO A 106 0.07 -9.47 9.60
N GLY A 107 0.53 -8.92 8.48
CA GLY A 107 0.74 -7.48 8.27
C GLY A 107 -0.49 -6.63 8.59
N GLU A 108 -1.70 -7.06 8.19
CA GLU A 108 -2.95 -6.37 8.53
C GLU A 108 -3.16 -6.25 10.03
N ASN A 109 -2.91 -7.33 10.77
CA ASN A 109 -3.07 -7.34 12.24
C ASN A 109 -2.05 -6.41 12.90
N ILE A 110 -0.80 -6.38 12.40
CA ILE A 110 0.25 -5.47 12.90
C ILE A 110 -0.14 -4.02 12.63
N ALA A 111 -0.56 -3.68 11.41
CA ALA A 111 -0.99 -2.32 11.07
C ALA A 111 -2.18 -1.87 11.91
N LYS A 112 -3.18 -2.76 12.10
CA LYS A 112 -4.34 -2.48 12.95
C LYS A 112 -3.95 -2.26 14.41
N ALA A 113 -3.11 -3.11 14.99
CA ALA A 113 -2.65 -2.98 16.37
C ALA A 113 -1.85 -1.69 16.60
N LEU A 114 -0.96 -1.33 15.68
CA LEU A 114 -0.21 -0.07 15.74
C LEU A 114 -1.14 1.14 15.75
N TRP A 115 -2.17 1.13 14.93
CA TRP A 115 -3.15 2.20 14.86
C TRP A 115 -4.03 2.25 16.12
N ASP A 116 -4.69 1.16 16.47
CA ASP A 116 -5.68 1.11 17.56
C ASP A 116 -5.04 1.36 18.93
N THR A 117 -3.82 0.81 19.16
CA THR A 117 -3.16 0.89 20.47
C THR A 117 -2.27 2.11 20.62
N HIS A 118 -1.61 2.53 19.53
CA HIS A 118 -0.55 3.55 19.59
C HIS A 118 -0.83 4.78 18.71
N GLY A 119 -1.90 4.79 17.91
CA GLY A 119 -2.18 5.85 16.95
C GLY A 119 -1.11 6.05 15.89
N LYS A 120 -0.31 5.01 15.62
CA LYS A 120 0.81 5.06 14.68
C LYS A 120 0.40 4.59 13.30
N PHE A 121 0.97 5.24 12.28
CA PHE A 121 0.83 4.83 10.88
C PHE A 121 1.70 3.61 10.58
N SER A 122 1.36 2.90 9.50
CA SER A 122 2.18 1.84 8.94
C SER A 122 2.42 2.09 7.46
N PHE A 123 3.67 1.99 7.03
CA PHE A 123 4.08 2.21 5.65
C PHE A 123 4.76 0.96 5.11
N ALA A 124 4.63 0.72 3.82
CA ALA A 124 5.27 -0.42 3.19
C ALA A 124 5.94 -0.09 1.86
N SER A 125 6.93 -0.91 1.57
CA SER A 125 7.48 -1.10 0.23
C SER A 125 7.73 -2.58 0.02
N SER A 126 7.74 -3.04 -1.24
CA SER A 126 8.12 -4.43 -1.53
C SER A 126 9.51 -4.76 -0.97
N ALA A 127 9.63 -5.91 -0.32
CA ALA A 127 10.89 -6.38 0.26
C ALA A 127 11.73 -7.08 -0.83
N ASN A 128 12.36 -6.29 -1.68
CA ASN A 128 13.27 -6.74 -2.74
C ASN A 128 14.27 -5.63 -3.05
N PRO A 129 15.46 -5.96 -3.57
CA PRO A 129 16.38 -4.95 -4.09
C PRO A 129 15.70 -4.08 -5.15
N SER A 130 16.00 -2.77 -5.15
CA SER A 130 15.35 -1.83 -6.04
C SER A 130 15.53 -2.21 -7.51
N GLY A 131 14.43 -2.27 -8.27
CA GLY A 131 14.44 -2.61 -9.70
C GLY A 131 14.46 -4.11 -10.03
N GLN A 132 14.56 -5.01 -9.06
CA GLN A 132 14.62 -6.45 -9.32
C GLN A 132 13.27 -7.18 -9.28
N GLY A 133 12.21 -6.47 -8.90
CA GLY A 133 10.88 -7.07 -8.69
C GLY A 133 10.80 -7.92 -7.43
N ASN A 134 9.59 -8.14 -6.95
CA ASN A 134 9.32 -9.02 -5.82
C ASN A 134 9.16 -10.46 -6.35
N ARG A 135 9.90 -11.42 -5.80
CA ARG A 135 9.85 -12.82 -6.23
C ARG A 135 8.90 -13.68 -5.41
N GLY A 136 8.23 -13.08 -4.43
CA GLY A 136 7.27 -13.77 -3.56
C GLY A 136 7.87 -14.79 -2.61
N LEU A 137 9.19 -14.81 -2.43
CA LEU A 137 9.92 -15.68 -1.51
C LEU A 137 10.76 -14.85 -0.57
N VAL A 138 10.91 -15.33 0.68
CA VAL A 138 11.73 -14.64 1.69
C VAL A 138 13.19 -14.56 1.27
N GLU A 139 13.70 -15.56 0.59
CA GLU A 139 15.08 -15.60 0.06
C GLU A 139 15.33 -14.51 -1.00
N GLY A 140 14.28 -13.96 -1.58
CA GLY A 140 14.35 -12.90 -2.59
C GLY A 140 14.42 -11.48 -2.02
N ILE A 141 14.39 -11.30 -0.69
CA ILE A 141 14.43 -9.96 -0.08
C ILE A 141 15.81 -9.29 -0.22
N GLY A 142 16.87 -10.08 -0.24
CA GLY A 142 18.25 -9.64 -0.38
C GLY A 142 18.94 -9.28 0.93
N GLU A 143 20.23 -9.55 1.01
CA GLU A 143 21.07 -9.42 2.21
C GLU A 143 20.99 -8.03 2.87
N ARG A 144 20.88 -6.97 2.10
CA ARG A 144 20.82 -5.60 2.65
C ARG A 144 19.56 -5.33 3.45
N ILE A 145 18.43 -5.88 3.01
CA ILE A 145 17.15 -5.76 3.72
C ILE A 145 17.18 -6.67 4.92
N GLU A 146 17.65 -7.90 4.73
CA GLU A 146 17.80 -8.89 5.79
C GLU A 146 18.65 -8.35 6.96
N ALA A 147 19.82 -7.80 6.66
CA ALA A 147 20.73 -7.25 7.67
C ALA A 147 20.18 -6.02 8.43
N ARG A 148 19.14 -5.36 7.92
CA ARG A 148 18.55 -4.14 8.52
C ARG A 148 17.16 -4.36 9.10
N ALA A 149 16.58 -5.53 8.91
CA ALA A 149 15.26 -5.86 9.45
C ALA A 149 15.38 -6.24 10.93
N ASP A 150 14.52 -5.66 11.78
CA ASP A 150 14.44 -6.05 13.18
C ASP A 150 13.72 -7.41 13.34
N LEU A 151 12.80 -7.71 12.41
CA LEU A 151 12.04 -8.94 12.38
C LEU A 151 11.73 -9.33 10.95
N ILE A 152 11.90 -10.60 10.62
CA ILE A 152 11.49 -11.22 9.37
C ILE A 152 10.52 -12.36 9.70
N ILE A 153 9.29 -12.24 9.22
CA ILE A 153 8.28 -13.29 9.35
C ILE A 153 8.28 -14.11 8.07
N GLU A 154 8.74 -15.33 8.16
CA GLU A 154 8.80 -16.25 7.03
C GLU A 154 7.48 -17.03 6.89
N ALA A 155 6.86 -16.99 5.69
CA ALA A 155 5.65 -17.71 5.37
C ALA A 155 5.49 -17.92 3.85
N ASN A 156 6.50 -18.49 3.21
CA ASN A 156 6.49 -18.73 1.76
C ASN A 156 5.29 -19.57 1.31
N ALA A 157 4.88 -20.57 2.10
CA ALA A 157 3.71 -21.39 1.80
C ALA A 157 2.41 -20.57 1.78
N TYR A 158 2.25 -19.63 2.72
CA TYR A 158 1.10 -18.71 2.73
C TYR A 158 1.07 -17.84 1.49
N VAL A 159 2.18 -17.18 1.15
CA VAL A 159 2.26 -16.33 -0.04
C VAL A 159 1.94 -17.12 -1.30
N LYS A 160 2.46 -18.35 -1.41
CA LYS A 160 2.19 -19.24 -2.54
C LYS A 160 0.73 -19.68 -2.61
N SER A 161 0.06 -19.90 -1.48
CA SER A 161 -1.32 -20.40 -1.44
C SER A 161 -2.38 -19.39 -1.88
N ILE A 162 -2.06 -18.09 -1.85
CA ILE A 162 -3.02 -17.03 -2.17
C ILE A 162 -3.23 -16.86 -3.67
N GLN A 163 -2.19 -17.08 -4.46
CA GLN A 163 -2.25 -16.86 -5.90
C GLN A 163 -2.58 -18.15 -6.66
N PRO A 164 -3.26 -18.06 -7.81
CA PRO A 164 -3.59 -19.24 -8.62
C PRO A 164 -2.34 -20.08 -8.92
N ASN A 165 -2.42 -21.36 -8.58
CA ASN A 165 -1.33 -22.30 -8.75
C ASN A 165 -1.38 -22.94 -10.16
N ASP A 166 -1.37 -22.12 -11.20
CA ASP A 166 -1.39 -22.56 -12.58
C ASP A 166 -0.01 -22.27 -13.21
N ALA A 167 0.69 -23.32 -13.64
CA ALA A 167 2.04 -23.21 -14.22
C ALA A 167 2.08 -22.31 -15.48
N ASN A 168 0.94 -22.08 -16.12
CA ASN A 168 0.82 -21.25 -17.31
C ASN A 168 0.35 -19.82 -17.03
N LYS A 169 0.08 -19.46 -15.78
CA LYS A 169 -0.39 -18.13 -15.41
C LYS A 169 0.69 -17.32 -14.73
N VAL A 170 0.69 -16.03 -15.06
CA VAL A 170 1.58 -15.07 -14.42
C VAL A 170 1.19 -14.91 -12.95
N ARG A 171 2.13 -15.19 -12.07
CA ARG A 171 1.99 -14.86 -10.65
C ARG A 171 2.15 -13.36 -10.45
N TYR A 172 1.16 -12.72 -9.85
CA TYR A 172 1.26 -11.32 -9.50
C TYR A 172 2.00 -11.15 -8.17
N GLU A 173 3.12 -10.42 -8.22
CA GLU A 173 3.92 -10.07 -7.05
C GLU A 173 3.75 -8.60 -6.68
N GLN A 174 2.60 -8.04 -7.01
CA GLN A 174 2.20 -6.68 -6.71
C GLN A 174 0.68 -6.55 -6.65
N GLY A 175 0.20 -5.61 -5.85
CA GLY A 175 -1.21 -5.20 -5.81
C GLY A 175 -1.56 -4.24 -6.93
N VAL A 176 -2.83 -4.15 -7.25
CA VAL A 176 -3.38 -3.13 -8.16
C VAL A 176 -3.24 -1.75 -7.51
N MET A 177 -2.92 -0.75 -8.33
CA MET A 177 -2.86 0.64 -7.89
C MET A 177 -3.65 1.51 -8.86
N VAL A 178 -4.63 2.25 -8.33
CA VAL A 178 -5.48 3.17 -9.08
C VAL A 178 -5.27 4.60 -8.55
N SER A 179 -5.06 5.57 -9.45
CA SER A 179 -5.07 6.97 -9.06
C SER A 179 -6.49 7.50 -9.05
N MET A 180 -6.89 8.07 -7.92
CA MET A 180 -8.17 8.76 -7.73
C MET A 180 -7.97 10.27 -7.59
N VAL A 181 -6.83 10.79 -8.09
CA VAL A 181 -6.48 12.22 -8.03
C VAL A 181 -6.08 12.73 -9.41
N ASP A 182 -6.30 14.04 -9.60
CA ASP A 182 -5.80 14.77 -10.75
C ASP A 182 -4.28 15.04 -10.68
N SER A 183 -3.76 15.81 -11.65
CA SER A 183 -2.33 16.16 -11.70
C SER A 183 -1.86 16.97 -10.49
N GLU A 184 -2.75 17.67 -9.81
CA GLU A 184 -2.46 18.51 -8.65
C GLU A 184 -2.69 17.78 -7.31
N GLY A 185 -3.13 16.52 -7.35
CA GLY A 185 -3.39 15.72 -6.15
C GLY A 185 -4.77 15.92 -5.53
N ARG A 186 -5.70 16.60 -6.22
CA ARG A 186 -7.08 16.76 -5.77
C ARG A 186 -7.91 15.55 -6.19
N LEU A 187 -8.87 15.15 -5.34
CA LEU A 187 -9.79 14.08 -5.68
C LEU A 187 -10.50 14.37 -7.03
N ILE A 188 -10.57 13.33 -7.87
CA ILE A 188 -11.41 13.36 -9.06
C ILE A 188 -12.88 13.51 -8.67
N PRO A 189 -13.72 14.10 -9.52
CA PRO A 189 -15.16 14.18 -9.28
C PRO A 189 -15.80 12.79 -9.24
N GLN A 190 -16.94 12.67 -8.58
CA GLN A 190 -17.75 11.46 -8.65
C GLN A 190 -18.10 11.14 -10.10
N GLN A 191 -17.99 9.88 -10.47
CA GLN A 191 -18.19 9.45 -11.87
C GLN A 191 -19.65 9.12 -12.19
N ASN A 192 -20.46 8.78 -11.16
CA ASN A 192 -21.90 8.49 -11.28
C ASN A 192 -22.22 7.44 -12.37
N GLY A 193 -21.29 6.54 -12.67
CA GLY A 193 -21.42 5.59 -13.76
C GLY A 193 -21.24 6.18 -15.17
N GLU A 194 -20.89 7.46 -15.29
CA GLU A 194 -20.73 8.14 -16.58
C GLU A 194 -19.27 8.07 -17.06
N ARG A 195 -19.09 7.74 -18.36
CA ARG A 195 -17.74 7.63 -18.96
C ARG A 195 -17.16 8.96 -19.44
N LYS A 196 -17.91 10.06 -19.34
CA LYS A 196 -17.53 11.38 -19.89
C LYS A 196 -17.00 12.34 -18.82
N ILE A 197 -17.10 11.99 -17.54
CA ILE A 197 -16.61 12.84 -16.44
C ILE A 197 -15.09 12.78 -16.38
N THR A 198 -14.46 13.95 -16.47
CA THR A 198 -13.00 14.08 -16.39
C THR A 198 -12.60 15.10 -15.32
N PRO A 199 -11.47 14.90 -14.64
CA PRO A 199 -10.59 13.71 -14.70
C PRO A 199 -11.27 12.43 -14.20
N CYS A 200 -10.83 11.28 -14.69
CA CYS A 200 -11.35 9.96 -14.30
C CYS A 200 -10.28 9.13 -13.57
N PRO A 201 -10.66 8.01 -12.92
CA PRO A 201 -9.69 7.10 -12.32
C PRO A 201 -8.68 6.58 -13.34
N VAL A 202 -7.41 6.45 -12.93
CA VAL A 202 -6.33 5.96 -13.78
C VAL A 202 -5.70 4.72 -13.18
N LEU A 203 -5.72 3.62 -13.90
CA LEU A 203 -5.00 2.41 -13.52
C LEU A 203 -3.49 2.62 -13.68
N ILE A 204 -2.79 2.82 -12.56
CA ILE A 204 -1.34 3.05 -12.52
C ILE A 204 -0.58 1.74 -12.67
N ARG A 205 -1.09 0.67 -12.06
CA ARG A 205 -0.41 -0.62 -12.03
C ARG A 205 -1.40 -1.76 -11.97
N LYS A 206 -1.25 -2.73 -12.87
CA LYS A 206 -1.95 -4.03 -12.78
C LYS A 206 -1.34 -4.89 -11.67
N GLY A 207 -2.12 -5.78 -11.11
CA GLY A 207 -1.69 -6.68 -10.05
C GLY A 207 -2.69 -7.77 -9.76
N LEU A 208 -2.55 -8.39 -8.59
CA LEU A 208 -3.46 -9.44 -8.12
C LEU A 208 -4.92 -8.97 -8.18
N ASP A 209 -5.81 -9.83 -8.64
CA ASP A 209 -7.26 -9.59 -8.76
C ASP A 209 -7.67 -8.40 -9.66
N VAL A 210 -6.80 -7.98 -10.59
CA VAL A 210 -7.09 -6.83 -11.48
C VAL A 210 -8.43 -6.99 -12.22
N ASP A 211 -8.77 -8.18 -12.66
CA ASP A 211 -10.02 -8.43 -13.40
C ASP A 211 -11.26 -8.26 -12.51
N LYS A 212 -11.18 -8.64 -11.23
CA LYS A 212 -12.24 -8.41 -10.24
C LYS A 212 -12.39 -6.93 -9.89
N ILE A 213 -11.26 -6.21 -9.81
CA ILE A 213 -11.26 -4.77 -9.48
C ILE A 213 -11.84 -3.95 -10.63
N MET A 214 -11.60 -4.39 -11.87
CA MET A 214 -12.03 -3.67 -13.08
C MET A 214 -13.43 -4.06 -13.55
N ALA A 215 -14.02 -5.11 -12.99
CA ALA A 215 -15.40 -5.52 -13.25
C ALA A 215 -16.40 -4.58 -12.56
#